data_1e7db962bc88e01f64dff9bd9d0e3427
#
_entry.id   1e7db962bc88e01f64dff9bd9d0e3427
#
_cell.length_a   1.000
_cell.length_b   1.000
_cell.length_c   1.000
_cell.angle_alpha   90.00
_cell.angle_beta   90.00
_cell.angle_gamma   90.00
#
_symmetry.space_group_name_H-M   'P 1'
#
loop_
_entity.id
_entity.type
_entity.pdbx_description
1 polymer ?
#
loop_
_entity_poly.entity_id
_entity_poly.type
_entity_poly.pdbx_seq_one_letter_code
_entity_poly.pdbx_strand_id
1 'polypeptide(L)'
;LYKELQLPESISYGDFKYMYTLKPSLIAQLIEFISLRDRYRFGINDKIKIIMKLLRQPEIKKYPTKAIFDFLETVWNGLRVEHGYTSVYRIALKWLDYHQDLYKNIGYKSVTRRWNTELNRFAHAIEWVFNTDFYIQKNQSLASIYRLSEEWVEELNHDDYDYAEISPQWNGIDIDWQSCISEMTVSEITTLEQLKKEGQEMHHCVYSYAHDCANETYRVFTIINNDERATLGISQVENHKIFKFDQVMGVSNSAVSSEIIKMSKKVLNQVNSKINKVNLINLGE
;
A
#
# COMPACT_ATOMS: atom_id res chain seq x y z
N LEU A 1 26.29 -22.19 0.58
CA LEU A 1 24.89 -21.81 0.33
C LEU A 1 24.61 -20.34 0.72
N TYR A 2 24.92 -19.89 1.96
CA TYR A 2 24.71 -18.49 2.38
C TYR A 2 25.42 -17.49 1.46
N LYS A 3 26.68 -17.75 1.11
CA LYS A 3 27.47 -16.92 0.19
C LYS A 3 27.01 -17.03 -1.28
N GLU A 4 26.41 -18.14 -1.66
CA GLU A 4 25.95 -18.42 -3.04
C GLU A 4 24.60 -17.80 -3.34
N LEU A 5 23.77 -17.56 -2.31
CA LEU A 5 22.43 -16.96 -2.46
C LEU A 5 22.44 -15.45 -2.68
N GLN A 6 23.63 -14.80 -2.66
CA GLN A 6 23.79 -13.35 -2.84
C GLN A 6 22.78 -12.53 -2.03
N LEU A 7 22.53 -12.97 -0.79
CA LEU A 7 21.60 -12.27 0.11
C LEU A 7 22.18 -10.90 0.50
N PRO A 8 21.32 -9.89 0.73
CA PRO A 8 21.75 -8.59 1.20
C PRO A 8 22.63 -8.67 2.46
N GLU A 9 23.63 -7.78 2.56
CA GLU A 9 24.55 -7.72 3.71
C GLU A 9 23.83 -7.54 5.05
N SER A 10 22.64 -7.00 5.02
CA SER A 10 21.76 -6.81 6.19
C SER A 10 21.22 -8.11 6.78
N ILE A 11 21.26 -9.21 6.04
CA ILE A 11 20.88 -10.53 6.55
C ILE A 11 22.11 -11.14 7.20
N SER A 12 22.16 -11.14 8.52
CA SER A 12 23.23 -11.80 9.25
C SER A 12 23.18 -13.33 9.06
N TYR A 13 24.33 -13.99 9.34
CA TYR A 13 24.35 -15.46 9.35
C TYR A 13 23.34 -16.04 10.36
N GLY A 14 23.09 -15.35 11.46
CA GLY A 14 22.06 -15.73 12.44
C GLY A 14 20.65 -15.62 11.90
N ASP A 15 20.35 -14.60 11.09
CA ASP A 15 19.07 -14.44 10.40
C ASP A 15 18.85 -15.54 9.37
N PHE A 16 19.89 -15.82 8.58
CA PHE A 16 19.89 -16.90 7.61
C PHE A 16 19.63 -18.27 8.27
N LYS A 17 20.35 -18.58 9.37
CA LYS A 17 20.13 -19.80 10.14
C LYS A 17 18.69 -19.89 10.69
N TYR A 18 18.13 -18.75 11.13
CA TYR A 18 16.74 -18.70 11.58
C TYR A 18 15.76 -18.97 10.44
N MET A 19 15.98 -18.42 9.23
CA MET A 19 15.12 -18.69 8.07
C MET A 19 14.96 -20.17 7.80
N TYR A 20 15.99 -21.00 8.00
CA TYR A 20 15.88 -22.46 7.87
C TYR A 20 14.94 -23.13 8.87
N THR A 21 14.54 -22.44 9.93
CA THR A 21 13.51 -22.95 10.87
C THR A 21 12.08 -22.66 10.40
N LEU A 22 11.93 -21.87 9.34
CA LEU A 22 10.63 -21.51 8.77
C LEU A 22 10.15 -22.60 7.78
N LYS A 23 8.88 -22.52 7.40
CA LYS A 23 8.33 -23.42 6.36
C LYS A 23 9.04 -23.17 5.02
N PRO A 24 9.40 -24.21 4.26
CA PRO A 24 10.12 -24.07 2.98
C PRO A 24 9.43 -23.11 2.00
N SER A 25 8.10 -23.14 1.91
CA SER A 25 7.33 -22.22 1.08
C SER A 25 7.47 -20.76 1.50
N LEU A 26 7.61 -20.48 2.80
CA LEU A 26 7.83 -19.14 3.31
C LEU A 26 9.25 -18.68 3.01
N ILE A 27 10.25 -19.57 3.12
CA ILE A 27 11.65 -19.27 2.81
C ILE A 27 11.79 -18.86 1.33
N ALA A 28 11.22 -19.65 0.42
CA ALA A 28 11.29 -19.37 -1.01
C ALA A 28 10.71 -18.00 -1.36
N GLN A 29 9.51 -17.71 -0.83
CA GLN A 29 8.85 -16.44 -1.04
C GLN A 29 9.60 -15.25 -0.40
N LEU A 30 10.21 -15.43 0.78
CA LEU A 30 11.01 -14.38 1.42
C LEU A 30 12.28 -14.06 0.63
N ILE A 31 12.96 -15.07 0.09
CA ILE A 31 14.14 -14.87 -0.75
C ILE A 31 13.74 -14.09 -2.01
N GLU A 32 12.67 -14.49 -2.68
CA GLU A 32 12.14 -13.79 -3.85
C GLU A 32 11.74 -12.34 -3.49
N PHE A 33 11.00 -12.15 -2.41
CA PHE A 33 10.56 -10.85 -1.90
C PHE A 33 11.74 -9.89 -1.65
N ILE A 34 12.80 -10.38 -0.98
CA ILE A 34 14.00 -9.61 -0.68
C ILE A 34 14.78 -9.33 -1.97
N SER A 35 15.00 -10.35 -2.81
CA SER A 35 15.79 -10.23 -4.04
C SER A 35 15.18 -9.27 -5.06
N LEU A 36 13.85 -9.25 -5.20
CA LEU A 36 13.14 -8.32 -6.08
C LEU A 36 13.25 -6.87 -5.64
N ARG A 37 13.39 -6.63 -4.33
CA ARG A 37 13.42 -5.29 -3.73
C ARG A 37 14.83 -4.75 -3.49
N ASP A 38 15.83 -5.62 -3.39
CA ASP A 38 17.23 -5.24 -3.17
C ASP A 38 17.84 -4.46 -4.34
N ARG A 39 17.29 -4.62 -5.53
CA ARG A 39 17.84 -4.01 -6.75
C ARG A 39 17.69 -2.48 -6.84
N TYR A 40 16.90 -1.83 -5.97
CA TYR A 40 16.39 -0.49 -6.28
C TYR A 40 16.40 0.57 -5.16
N ARG A 41 16.90 0.37 -3.90
CA ARG A 41 16.70 1.42 -2.88
C ARG A 41 17.74 1.55 -1.76
N PHE A 42 18.01 2.84 -1.41
CA PHE A 42 18.58 3.29 -0.14
C PHE A 42 17.71 2.81 1.06
N GLY A 43 18.35 2.48 2.19
CA GLY A 43 17.64 2.10 3.44
C GLY A 43 17.12 0.66 3.50
N ILE A 44 17.38 -0.16 2.49
CA ILE A 44 16.90 -1.56 2.42
C ILE A 44 17.35 -2.41 3.61
N ASN A 45 18.55 -2.15 4.12
CA ASN A 45 19.15 -2.90 5.23
C ASN A 45 18.31 -2.81 6.51
N ASP A 46 17.80 -1.63 6.83
CA ASP A 46 17.01 -1.44 8.04
C ASP A 46 15.59 -1.97 7.91
N LYS A 47 15.00 -1.89 6.72
CA LYS A 47 13.74 -2.55 6.40
C LYS A 47 13.83 -4.07 6.58
N ILE A 48 14.89 -4.68 6.04
CA ILE A 48 15.13 -6.12 6.19
C ILE A 48 15.30 -6.50 7.67
N LYS A 49 16.03 -5.70 8.46
CA LYS A 49 16.17 -5.94 9.91
C LYS A 49 14.81 -5.93 10.62
N ILE A 50 13.91 -5.02 10.25
CA ILE A 50 12.55 -4.96 10.80
C ILE A 50 11.75 -6.21 10.42
N ILE A 51 11.75 -6.58 9.15
CA ILE A 51 11.10 -7.81 8.68
C ILE A 51 11.63 -9.04 9.41
N MET A 52 12.95 -9.17 9.56
CA MET A 52 13.54 -10.29 10.30
C MET A 52 13.18 -10.29 11.79
N LYS A 53 13.06 -9.12 12.42
CA LYS A 53 12.58 -9.01 13.81
C LYS A 53 11.12 -9.45 13.94
N LEU A 54 10.25 -9.08 12.99
CA LEU A 54 8.84 -9.49 12.97
C LEU A 54 8.71 -11.00 12.75
N LEU A 55 9.46 -11.57 11.81
CA LEU A 55 9.46 -13.02 11.56
C LEU A 55 9.85 -13.84 12.79
N ARG A 56 10.64 -13.29 13.71
CA ARG A 56 11.04 -13.96 14.96
C ARG A 56 9.97 -13.92 16.04
N GLN A 57 8.89 -13.16 15.83
CA GLN A 57 7.79 -13.14 16.82
C GLN A 57 7.09 -14.50 16.84
N PRO A 58 6.84 -15.07 18.03
CA PRO A 58 6.19 -16.39 18.17
C PRO A 58 4.81 -16.44 17.51
N GLU A 59 4.12 -15.30 17.47
CA GLU A 59 2.79 -15.13 16.90
C GLU A 59 2.79 -15.43 15.41
N ILE A 60 3.81 -15.01 14.67
CA ILE A 60 3.91 -15.19 13.21
C ILE A 60 3.83 -16.67 12.81
N LYS A 61 4.40 -17.57 13.61
CA LYS A 61 4.38 -19.01 13.31
C LYS A 61 2.98 -19.63 13.32
N LYS A 62 2.02 -18.95 13.93
CA LYS A 62 0.62 -19.38 14.01
C LYS A 62 -0.17 -19.13 12.73
N TYR A 63 0.32 -18.24 11.86
CA TYR A 63 -0.37 -17.82 10.65
C TYR A 63 -0.03 -18.70 9.42
N PRO A 64 -0.97 -18.83 8.46
CA PRO A 64 -0.67 -19.43 7.16
C PRO A 64 0.40 -18.63 6.41
N THR A 65 1.21 -19.31 5.60
CA THR A 65 2.31 -18.68 4.84
C THR A 65 1.85 -17.45 4.04
N LYS A 66 0.71 -17.56 3.33
CA LYS A 66 0.17 -16.42 2.55
C LYS A 66 -0.15 -15.22 3.43
N ALA A 67 -0.79 -15.44 4.58
CA ALA A 67 -1.13 -14.36 5.51
C ALA A 67 0.11 -13.67 6.09
N ILE A 68 1.16 -14.44 6.39
CA ILE A 68 2.45 -13.87 6.81
C ILE A 68 2.99 -12.95 5.70
N PHE A 69 2.88 -13.39 4.47
CA PHE A 69 3.40 -12.65 3.31
C PHE A 69 2.65 -11.35 3.10
N ASP A 70 1.31 -11.40 3.06
CA ASP A 70 0.45 -10.22 2.92
C ASP A 70 0.72 -9.18 4.03
N PHE A 71 0.89 -9.65 5.28
CA PHE A 71 1.27 -8.81 6.41
C PHE A 71 2.66 -8.17 6.25
N LEU A 72 3.68 -8.96 5.90
CA LEU A 72 5.04 -8.45 5.72
C LEU A 72 5.15 -7.47 4.55
N GLU A 73 4.38 -7.69 3.49
CA GLU A 73 4.29 -6.78 2.36
C GLU A 73 3.67 -5.44 2.77
N THR A 74 2.60 -5.47 3.56
CA THR A 74 1.98 -4.26 4.12
C THR A 74 2.98 -3.48 4.99
N VAL A 75 3.70 -4.17 5.88
CA VAL A 75 4.76 -3.54 6.70
C VAL A 75 5.84 -2.94 5.82
N TRP A 76 6.32 -3.68 4.82
CA TRP A 76 7.37 -3.22 3.92
C TRP A 76 6.99 -1.95 3.18
N ASN A 77 5.77 -1.91 2.66
CA ASN A 77 5.25 -0.75 1.94
C ASN A 77 5.10 0.48 2.86
N GLY A 78 4.84 0.25 4.15
CA GLY A 78 4.79 1.30 5.16
C GLY A 78 6.16 1.80 5.65
N LEU A 79 7.25 1.10 5.36
CA LEU A 79 8.61 1.54 5.71
C LEU A 79 9.18 2.48 4.63
N ARG A 80 8.51 3.61 4.37
CA ARG A 80 8.89 4.54 3.29
C ARG A 80 10.01 5.49 3.69
N VAL A 81 10.02 6.00 4.93
CA VAL A 81 11.05 6.89 5.49
C VAL A 81 11.55 6.41 6.84
N GLU A 82 12.82 6.68 7.13
CA GLU A 82 13.51 6.12 8.29
C GLU A 82 12.92 6.54 9.64
N HIS A 83 12.43 7.76 9.77
CA HIS A 83 11.86 8.26 11.03
C HIS A 83 10.59 7.51 11.46
N GLY A 84 9.83 6.96 10.51
CA GLY A 84 8.62 6.16 10.79
C GLY A 84 8.87 4.72 11.21
N TYR A 85 10.07 4.17 11.04
CA TYR A 85 10.36 2.74 11.21
C TYR A 85 10.01 2.19 12.60
N THR A 86 10.29 2.96 13.65
CA THR A 86 9.97 2.54 15.02
C THR A 86 8.46 2.46 15.25
N SER A 87 7.71 3.44 14.75
CA SER A 87 6.25 3.46 14.88
C SER A 87 5.61 2.34 14.07
N VAL A 88 6.01 2.14 12.82
CA VAL A 88 5.53 1.03 11.97
C VAL A 88 5.79 -0.32 12.64
N TYR A 89 7.00 -0.55 13.17
CA TYR A 89 7.33 -1.78 13.89
C TYR A 89 6.43 -1.99 15.13
N ARG A 90 6.16 -0.92 15.89
CA ARG A 90 5.29 -0.98 17.07
C ARG A 90 3.85 -1.29 16.71
N ILE A 91 3.31 -0.66 15.64
CA ILE A 91 1.96 -0.99 15.16
C ILE A 91 1.91 -2.45 14.72
N ALA A 92 2.92 -2.92 13.98
CA ALA A 92 3.00 -4.29 13.50
C ALA A 92 2.99 -5.32 14.66
N LEU A 93 3.73 -5.06 15.74
CA LEU A 93 3.70 -5.91 16.92
C LEU A 93 2.33 -5.93 17.59
N LYS A 94 1.69 -4.77 17.76
CA LYS A 94 0.35 -4.67 18.35
C LYS A 94 -0.70 -5.36 17.48
N TRP A 95 -0.55 -5.26 16.17
CA TRP A 95 -1.42 -5.92 15.22
C TRP A 95 -1.32 -7.45 15.33
N LEU A 96 -0.11 -7.99 15.39
CA LEU A 96 0.13 -9.43 15.55
C LEU A 96 -0.44 -9.94 16.87
N ASP A 97 -0.26 -9.21 17.97
CA ASP A 97 -0.78 -9.57 19.29
C ASP A 97 -2.31 -9.56 19.32
N TYR A 98 -2.93 -8.52 18.76
CA TYR A 98 -4.38 -8.37 18.71
C TYR A 98 -5.06 -9.45 17.86
N HIS A 99 -4.44 -9.83 16.74
CA HIS A 99 -5.04 -10.78 15.79
C HIS A 99 -4.61 -12.24 15.97
N GLN A 100 -3.84 -12.57 17.01
CA GLN A 100 -3.37 -13.94 17.24
C GLN A 100 -4.49 -14.99 17.33
N ASP A 101 -5.70 -14.60 17.73
CA ASP A 101 -6.86 -15.49 17.87
C ASP A 101 -7.77 -15.53 16.63
N LEU A 102 -7.59 -14.64 15.66
CA LEU A 102 -8.39 -14.60 14.43
C LEU A 102 -8.33 -15.92 13.65
N TYR A 103 -7.22 -16.64 13.72
CA TYR A 103 -7.00 -17.90 13.01
C TYR A 103 -7.42 -19.14 13.77
N LYS A 104 -7.59 -19.06 15.09
CA LYS A 104 -7.95 -20.23 15.90
C LYS A 104 -9.40 -20.68 15.69
N ASN A 105 -10.28 -19.74 15.32
CA ASN A 105 -11.73 -19.95 15.41
C ASN A 105 -12.48 -19.88 14.08
N ILE A 106 -11.83 -19.62 12.94
CA ILE A 106 -12.52 -19.34 11.67
C ILE A 106 -11.93 -20.17 10.52
N GLY A 107 -12.80 -20.89 9.78
CA GLY A 107 -12.38 -21.65 8.59
C GLY A 107 -11.79 -20.76 7.48
N TYR A 108 -10.85 -21.30 6.72
CA TYR A 108 -9.99 -20.60 5.75
C TYR A 108 -10.70 -19.61 4.80
N LYS A 109 -11.92 -19.89 4.33
CA LYS A 109 -12.65 -19.01 3.40
C LYS A 109 -13.22 -17.74 4.07
N SER A 110 -13.65 -17.83 5.32
CA SER A 110 -14.18 -16.68 6.09
C SER A 110 -13.07 -15.77 6.62
N VAL A 111 -11.87 -16.32 6.83
CA VAL A 111 -10.67 -15.61 7.26
C VAL A 111 -10.24 -14.58 6.23
N THR A 112 -10.33 -14.88 4.92
CA THR A 112 -9.74 -14.04 3.87
C THR A 112 -10.36 -12.64 3.83
N ARG A 113 -11.69 -12.52 3.91
CA ARG A 113 -12.36 -11.20 3.85
C ARG A 113 -12.04 -10.36 5.10
N ARG A 114 -12.18 -10.93 6.28
CA ARG A 114 -11.89 -10.23 7.54
C ARG A 114 -10.41 -9.89 7.66
N TRP A 115 -9.53 -10.79 7.24
CA TRP A 115 -8.10 -10.55 7.19
C TRP A 115 -7.74 -9.35 6.32
N ASN A 116 -8.27 -9.28 5.10
CA ASN A 116 -8.02 -8.17 4.19
C ASN A 116 -8.54 -6.84 4.76
N THR A 117 -9.72 -6.84 5.40
CA THR A 117 -10.24 -5.65 6.07
C THR A 117 -9.30 -5.18 7.19
N GLU A 118 -8.81 -6.08 8.02
CA GLU A 118 -7.89 -5.73 9.11
C GLU A 118 -6.50 -5.32 8.61
N LEU A 119 -6.02 -5.92 7.52
CA LEU A 119 -4.79 -5.46 6.86
C LEU A 119 -4.94 -4.05 6.26
N ASN A 120 -6.09 -3.72 5.69
CA ASN A 120 -6.36 -2.39 5.16
C ASN A 120 -6.39 -1.34 6.27
N ARG A 121 -7.05 -1.63 7.41
CA ARG A 121 -7.00 -0.75 8.59
C ARG A 121 -5.58 -0.57 9.13
N PHE A 122 -4.80 -1.64 9.11
CA PHE A 122 -3.40 -1.60 9.50
C PHE A 122 -2.55 -0.76 8.55
N ALA A 123 -2.73 -0.92 7.23
CA ALA A 123 -2.06 -0.11 6.22
C ALA A 123 -2.41 1.38 6.37
N HIS A 124 -3.68 1.68 6.61
CA HIS A 124 -4.17 3.03 6.87
C HIS A 124 -3.54 3.66 8.13
N ALA A 125 -3.44 2.91 9.23
CA ALA A 125 -2.78 3.40 10.43
C ALA A 125 -1.27 3.64 10.22
N ILE A 126 -0.61 2.85 9.37
CA ILE A 126 0.78 3.09 8.97
C ILE A 126 0.88 4.39 8.15
N GLU A 127 -0.03 4.60 7.22
CA GLU A 127 -0.07 5.80 6.38
C GLU A 127 -0.29 7.06 7.21
N TRP A 128 -1.20 7.03 8.19
CA TRP A 128 -1.39 8.11 9.15
C TRP A 128 -0.09 8.46 9.88
N VAL A 129 0.60 7.47 10.45
CA VAL A 129 1.89 7.68 11.13
C VAL A 129 2.91 8.31 10.19
N PHE A 130 2.92 7.89 8.94
CA PHE A 130 3.84 8.37 7.93
C PHE A 130 3.60 9.84 7.57
N ASN A 131 2.34 10.24 7.40
CA ASN A 131 1.98 11.61 7.00
C ASN A 131 1.99 12.60 8.16
N THR A 132 1.91 12.14 9.42
CA THR A 132 1.84 12.99 10.60
C THR A 132 3.07 12.94 11.48
N ASP A 133 4.08 12.12 11.15
CA ASP A 133 5.25 11.83 11.99
C ASP A 133 4.89 11.37 13.42
N PHE A 134 3.70 10.78 13.58
CA PHE A 134 3.19 10.41 14.88
C PHE A 134 4.02 9.28 15.51
N TYR A 135 4.49 9.52 16.73
CA TYR A 135 5.28 8.53 17.45
C TYR A 135 4.38 7.60 18.28
N ILE A 136 4.27 6.35 17.85
CA ILE A 136 3.49 5.32 18.57
C ILE A 136 4.16 4.96 19.88
N GLN A 137 3.44 5.18 21.00
CA GLN A 137 3.95 4.85 22.33
C GLN A 137 3.81 3.36 22.63
N LYS A 138 4.68 2.84 23.52
CA LYS A 138 4.71 1.41 23.88
C LYS A 138 3.38 0.94 24.49
N ASN A 139 2.75 1.76 25.31
CA ASN A 139 1.51 1.46 26.02
C ASN A 139 0.22 1.83 25.26
N GLN A 140 0.33 2.41 24.07
CA GLN A 140 -0.83 2.76 23.25
C GLN A 140 -1.47 1.50 22.67
N SER A 141 -2.79 1.35 22.77
CA SER A 141 -3.51 0.20 22.21
C SER A 141 -3.71 0.32 20.71
N LEU A 142 -3.89 -0.82 20.01
CA LEU A 142 -4.21 -0.83 18.59
C LEU A 142 -5.54 -0.11 18.30
N ALA A 143 -6.54 -0.27 19.16
CA ALA A 143 -7.82 0.42 19.04
C ALA A 143 -7.65 1.96 19.10
N SER A 144 -6.79 2.45 20.00
CA SER A 144 -6.48 3.89 20.07
C SER A 144 -5.75 4.39 18.83
N ILE A 145 -4.86 3.58 18.26
CA ILE A 145 -4.14 3.91 17.02
C ILE A 145 -5.13 4.02 15.85
N TYR A 146 -6.04 3.07 15.72
CA TYR A 146 -7.07 3.08 14.68
C TYR A 146 -8.00 4.29 14.81
N ARG A 147 -8.47 4.58 16.03
CA ARG A 147 -9.31 5.76 16.26
C ARG A 147 -8.60 7.05 15.84
N LEU A 148 -7.33 7.24 16.22
CA LEU A 148 -6.56 8.43 15.84
C LEU A 148 -6.33 8.52 14.32
N SER A 149 -6.10 7.39 13.65
CA SER A 149 -5.96 7.40 12.19
C SER A 149 -7.28 7.68 11.47
N GLU A 150 -8.41 7.26 12.03
CA GLU A 150 -9.75 7.57 11.52
C GLU A 150 -10.09 9.06 11.74
N GLU A 151 -9.82 9.62 12.93
CA GLU A 151 -9.97 11.05 13.23
C GLU A 151 -9.14 11.91 12.27
N TRP A 152 -7.90 11.52 11.96
CA TRP A 152 -7.07 12.22 10.99
C TRP A 152 -7.68 12.25 9.58
N VAL A 153 -8.35 11.18 9.14
CA VAL A 153 -9.07 11.20 7.85
C VAL A 153 -10.24 12.17 7.88
N GLU A 154 -10.97 12.22 8.99
CA GLU A 154 -12.07 13.19 9.16
C GLU A 154 -11.53 14.63 9.12
N GLU A 155 -10.40 14.91 9.79
CA GLU A 155 -9.73 16.20 9.75
C GLU A 155 -9.25 16.58 8.34
N LEU A 156 -8.63 15.65 7.60
CA LEU A 156 -8.21 15.86 6.21
C LEU A 156 -9.36 16.23 5.28
N ASN A 157 -10.52 15.64 5.51
CA ASN A 157 -11.71 15.86 4.71
C ASN A 157 -12.52 17.08 5.17
N HIS A 158 -12.13 17.73 6.28
CA HIS A 158 -12.76 18.95 6.75
C HIS A 158 -12.33 20.17 5.90
N ASP A 159 -13.18 21.22 5.86
CA ASP A 159 -12.96 22.38 4.99
C ASP A 159 -11.74 23.24 5.34
N ASP A 160 -11.18 23.07 6.54
CA ASP A 160 -10.07 23.86 7.06
C ASP A 160 -8.68 23.36 6.67
N TYR A 161 -8.56 22.24 5.93
CA TYR A 161 -7.25 21.76 5.48
C TYR A 161 -6.77 22.59 4.29
N ASP A 162 -5.84 23.51 4.58
CA ASP A 162 -5.35 24.50 3.61
C ASP A 162 -4.26 23.93 2.70
N TYR A 163 -4.62 23.64 1.47
CA TYR A 163 -3.69 23.33 0.37
C TYR A 163 -3.48 24.56 -0.55
N ALA A 164 -3.46 25.77 0.01
CA ALA A 164 -3.36 27.03 -0.75
C ALA A 164 -2.15 27.10 -1.71
N GLU A 165 -1.10 26.32 -1.43
CA GLU A 165 0.11 26.27 -2.26
C GLU A 165 0.03 25.24 -3.40
N ILE A 166 -1.02 24.42 -3.47
CA ILE A 166 -1.17 23.37 -4.48
C ILE A 166 -1.99 23.88 -5.67
N SER A 167 -1.56 23.51 -6.88
CA SER A 167 -2.38 23.77 -8.07
C SER A 167 -3.78 23.14 -7.90
N PRO A 168 -4.86 23.91 -8.07
CA PRO A 168 -6.22 23.39 -7.90
C PRO A 168 -6.60 22.33 -8.95
N GLN A 169 -5.79 22.19 -10.00
CA GLN A 169 -5.98 21.20 -11.06
C GLN A 169 -4.64 20.76 -11.65
N TRP A 170 -4.60 19.58 -12.22
CA TRP A 170 -3.45 18.99 -12.91
C TRP A 170 -3.87 18.31 -14.21
N ASN A 171 -2.89 18.00 -15.07
CA ASN A 171 -3.19 17.40 -16.37
C ASN A 171 -3.60 15.94 -16.19
N GLY A 172 -4.77 15.60 -16.70
CA GLY A 172 -5.20 14.21 -16.86
C GLY A 172 -4.47 13.53 -18.04
N ILE A 173 -4.54 12.22 -18.05
CA ILE A 173 -4.08 11.43 -19.20
C ILE A 173 -5.22 11.43 -20.23
N ASP A 174 -4.92 11.92 -21.42
CA ASP A 174 -5.85 11.94 -22.55
C ASP A 174 -6.19 10.52 -23.03
N ILE A 175 -7.09 9.84 -22.30
CA ILE A 175 -7.65 8.51 -22.62
C ILE A 175 -9.16 8.60 -22.63
N ASP A 176 -9.76 8.18 -23.73
CA ASP A 176 -11.20 7.94 -23.80
C ASP A 176 -11.50 6.61 -23.06
N TRP A 177 -11.78 6.73 -21.77
CA TRP A 177 -12.05 5.58 -20.89
C TRP A 177 -13.27 4.79 -21.34
N GLN A 178 -14.29 5.47 -21.88
CA GLN A 178 -15.53 4.83 -22.30
C GLN A 178 -15.34 3.94 -23.53
N SER A 179 -14.46 4.34 -24.45
CA SER A 179 -14.08 3.52 -25.61
C SER A 179 -13.14 2.38 -25.25
N CYS A 180 -12.25 2.60 -24.26
CA CYS A 180 -11.29 1.59 -23.84
C CYS A 180 -11.88 0.55 -22.88
N ILE A 181 -12.90 0.92 -22.12
CA ILE A 181 -13.49 0.14 -21.01
C ILE A 181 -15.01 0.31 -21.06
N SER A 182 -15.69 -0.62 -21.74
CA SER A 182 -17.17 -0.58 -21.87
C SER A 182 -17.91 -1.24 -20.71
N GLU A 183 -17.20 -2.02 -19.88
CA GLU A 183 -17.81 -2.87 -18.85
C GLU A 183 -18.02 -2.15 -17.50
N MET A 184 -17.29 -1.06 -17.26
CA MET A 184 -17.30 -0.29 -16.01
C MET A 184 -17.07 1.19 -16.31
N THR A 185 -17.49 2.06 -15.39
CA THR A 185 -17.16 3.49 -15.49
C THR A 185 -15.80 3.73 -14.82
N VAL A 186 -14.89 4.35 -15.55
CA VAL A 186 -13.57 4.80 -15.05
C VAL A 186 -13.47 6.30 -15.27
N SER A 187 -13.06 7.03 -14.24
CA SER A 187 -12.84 8.48 -14.30
C SER A 187 -11.55 8.83 -13.58
N GLU A 188 -10.67 9.59 -14.23
CA GLU A 188 -9.48 10.16 -13.60
C GLU A 188 -9.86 11.39 -12.78
N ILE A 189 -9.31 11.51 -11.59
CA ILE A 189 -9.44 12.68 -10.71
C ILE A 189 -8.32 13.63 -11.05
N THR A 190 -8.68 14.87 -11.44
CA THR A 190 -7.72 15.87 -11.95
C THR A 190 -7.81 17.21 -11.23
N THR A 191 -8.64 17.32 -10.19
CA THR A 191 -8.76 18.54 -9.39
C THR A 191 -8.75 18.25 -7.89
N LEU A 192 -8.33 19.24 -7.10
CA LEU A 192 -8.38 19.18 -5.62
C LEU A 192 -9.81 18.93 -5.13
N GLU A 193 -10.80 19.60 -5.73
CA GLU A 193 -12.21 19.44 -5.34
C GLU A 193 -12.69 18.00 -5.57
N GLN A 194 -12.38 17.41 -6.73
CA GLN A 194 -12.70 16.01 -7.01
C GLN A 194 -12.00 15.07 -6.03
N LEU A 195 -10.72 15.33 -5.71
CA LEU A 195 -9.93 14.50 -4.81
C LEU A 195 -10.47 14.54 -3.39
N LYS A 196 -10.85 15.75 -2.91
CA LYS A 196 -11.50 15.96 -1.62
C LYS A 196 -12.83 15.23 -1.55
N LYS A 197 -13.68 15.41 -2.57
CA LYS A 197 -14.97 14.74 -2.68
C LYS A 197 -14.84 13.22 -2.67
N GLU A 198 -13.84 12.67 -3.38
CA GLU A 198 -13.55 11.23 -3.34
C GLU A 198 -13.20 10.75 -1.93
N GLY A 199 -12.33 11.48 -1.22
CA GLY A 199 -11.97 11.16 0.17
C GLY A 199 -13.18 11.17 1.10
N GLN A 200 -14.05 12.17 0.99
CA GLN A 200 -15.28 12.30 1.77
C GLN A 200 -16.28 11.18 1.49
N GLU A 201 -16.58 10.92 0.22
CA GLU A 201 -17.58 9.92 -0.19
C GLU A 201 -17.11 8.49 0.08
N MET A 202 -15.81 8.24 -0.06
CA MET A 202 -15.21 6.92 0.12
C MET A 202 -14.68 6.70 1.55
N HIS A 203 -14.70 7.72 2.42
CA HIS A 203 -14.21 7.65 3.80
C HIS A 203 -12.77 7.12 3.89
N HIS A 204 -11.84 7.71 3.11
CA HIS A 204 -10.42 7.37 3.16
C HIS A 204 -9.52 8.57 2.87
N CYS A 205 -8.21 8.40 3.09
CA CYS A 205 -7.22 9.46 3.11
C CYS A 205 -6.72 9.93 1.73
N VAL A 206 -7.43 9.63 0.63
CA VAL A 206 -6.93 9.94 -0.73
C VAL A 206 -6.58 11.41 -0.93
N TYR A 207 -7.19 12.32 -0.17
CA TYR A 207 -6.89 13.75 -0.23
C TYR A 207 -5.46 14.07 0.23
N SER A 208 -4.82 13.22 1.06
CA SER A 208 -3.41 13.40 1.47
C SER A 208 -2.42 13.28 0.30
N TYR A 209 -2.83 12.71 -0.83
CA TYR A 209 -2.01 12.60 -2.05
C TYR A 209 -2.10 13.85 -2.96
N ALA A 210 -2.72 14.94 -2.49
CA ALA A 210 -2.95 16.14 -3.30
C ALA A 210 -1.65 16.72 -3.91
N HIS A 211 -0.56 16.78 -3.12
CA HIS A 211 0.76 17.21 -3.60
C HIS A 211 1.32 16.30 -4.70
N ASP A 212 1.24 15.01 -4.52
CA ASP A 212 1.75 14.03 -5.47
C ASP A 212 0.92 14.03 -6.77
N CYS A 213 -0.40 14.26 -6.65
CA CYS A 213 -1.27 14.42 -7.81
C CYS A 213 -0.95 15.69 -8.60
N ALA A 214 -0.78 16.82 -7.91
CA ALA A 214 -0.42 18.09 -8.53
C ALA A 214 0.96 18.05 -9.22
N ASN A 215 1.90 17.29 -8.66
CA ASN A 215 3.22 17.02 -9.24
C ASN A 215 3.22 15.90 -10.30
N GLU A 216 2.04 15.34 -10.61
CA GLU A 216 1.86 14.26 -11.58
C GLU A 216 2.65 12.97 -11.26
N THR A 217 3.11 12.80 -10.01
CA THR A 217 3.81 11.61 -9.52
C THR A 217 2.88 10.54 -8.96
N TYR A 218 1.63 10.93 -8.71
CA TYR A 218 0.55 10.05 -8.31
C TYR A 218 -0.71 10.34 -9.11
N ARG A 219 -1.50 9.31 -9.45
CA ARG A 219 -2.76 9.48 -10.16
C ARG A 219 -3.86 8.68 -9.49
N VAL A 220 -5.03 9.26 -9.43
CA VAL A 220 -6.21 8.68 -8.77
C VAL A 220 -7.33 8.50 -9.79
N PHE A 221 -7.98 7.34 -9.71
CA PHE A 221 -9.13 7.01 -10.56
C PHE A 221 -10.28 6.50 -9.72
N THR A 222 -11.49 6.96 -10.01
CA THR A 222 -12.71 6.33 -9.52
C THR A 222 -13.11 5.22 -10.50
N ILE A 223 -13.40 4.03 -9.99
CA ILE A 223 -13.90 2.88 -10.75
C ILE A 223 -15.26 2.50 -10.19
N ILE A 224 -16.28 2.41 -11.06
CA ILE A 224 -17.65 2.02 -10.69
C ILE A 224 -18.06 0.79 -11.50
N ASN A 225 -18.47 -0.26 -10.80
CA ASN A 225 -19.03 -1.49 -11.35
C ASN A 225 -20.39 -1.75 -10.69
N ASN A 226 -21.48 -1.42 -11.37
CA ASN A 226 -22.82 -1.43 -10.80
C ASN A 226 -22.87 -0.65 -9.46
N ASP A 227 -23.13 -1.34 -8.36
CA ASP A 227 -23.22 -0.74 -7.01
C ASP A 227 -21.86 -0.70 -6.27
N GLU A 228 -20.80 -1.24 -6.87
CA GLU A 228 -19.46 -1.23 -6.26
C GLU A 228 -18.66 -0.04 -6.78
N ARG A 229 -18.21 0.81 -5.87
CA ARG A 229 -17.28 1.92 -6.15
C ARG A 229 -15.94 1.67 -5.49
N ALA A 230 -14.87 1.99 -6.19
CA ALA A 230 -13.51 1.87 -5.71
C ALA A 230 -12.65 3.05 -6.17
N THR A 231 -11.68 3.39 -5.35
CA THR A 231 -10.64 4.38 -5.65
C THR A 231 -9.33 3.64 -5.94
N LEU A 232 -8.81 3.82 -7.15
CA LEU A 232 -7.52 3.30 -7.59
C LEU A 232 -6.46 4.39 -7.49
N GLY A 233 -5.35 4.11 -6.80
CA GLY A 233 -4.13 4.91 -6.80
C GLY A 233 -3.02 4.21 -7.57
N ILE A 234 -2.31 4.96 -8.43
CA ILE A 234 -1.10 4.50 -9.12
C ILE A 234 0.03 5.51 -8.91
N SER A 235 1.22 5.05 -8.57
CA SER A 235 2.38 5.88 -8.30
C SER A 235 3.43 5.78 -9.40
N GLN A 236 4.10 6.90 -9.71
CA GLN A 236 5.19 6.91 -10.67
C GLN A 236 6.38 6.09 -10.16
N VAL A 237 7.02 5.35 -11.05
CA VAL A 237 8.29 4.67 -10.75
C VAL A 237 9.41 5.70 -10.81
N GLU A 238 10.25 5.75 -9.76
CA GLU A 238 11.38 6.67 -9.69
C GLU A 238 12.25 6.61 -10.97
N ASN A 239 12.58 7.79 -11.50
CA ASN A 239 13.37 7.96 -12.72
C ASN A 239 12.76 7.39 -14.02
N HIS A 240 11.49 6.98 -14.00
CA HIS A 240 10.78 6.50 -15.16
C HIS A 240 9.44 7.23 -15.32
N LYS A 241 9.05 7.52 -16.57
CA LYS A 241 7.71 8.10 -16.84
C LYS A 241 6.60 7.04 -16.88
N ILE A 242 6.76 5.93 -16.17
CA ILE A 242 5.77 4.85 -16.07
C ILE A 242 5.22 4.77 -14.67
N PHE A 243 3.98 4.27 -14.55
CA PHE A 243 3.29 4.08 -13.28
C PHE A 243 3.29 2.62 -12.88
N LYS A 244 3.26 2.38 -11.58
CA LYS A 244 3.01 1.07 -10.97
C LYS A 244 1.71 1.13 -10.17
N PHE A 245 1.10 -0.03 -9.99
CA PHE A 245 -0.02 -0.19 -9.08
C PHE A 245 0.42 0.12 -7.65
N ASP A 246 -0.35 0.98 -6.97
CA ASP A 246 -0.14 1.26 -5.55
C ASP A 246 -1.25 0.60 -4.72
N GLN A 247 -2.49 1.03 -4.88
CA GLN A 247 -3.62 0.50 -4.12
C GLN A 247 -4.94 0.61 -4.90
N VAL A 248 -5.93 -0.21 -4.51
CA VAL A 248 -7.34 -0.04 -4.89
C VAL A 248 -8.21 -0.39 -3.69
N MET A 249 -9.06 0.56 -3.28
CA MET A 249 -9.85 0.46 -2.06
C MET A 249 -11.30 0.81 -2.32
N GLY A 250 -12.20 0.08 -1.68
CA GLY A 250 -13.61 0.43 -1.57
C GLY A 250 -13.87 1.39 -0.41
N VAL A 251 -15.15 1.69 -0.15
CA VAL A 251 -15.57 2.58 0.96
C VAL A 251 -14.93 2.14 2.28
N SER A 252 -14.44 3.10 3.06
CA SER A 252 -13.73 2.90 4.34
C SER A 252 -12.57 1.91 4.24
N ASN A 253 -11.81 2.00 3.16
CA ASN A 253 -10.68 1.11 2.85
C ASN A 253 -11.06 -0.39 2.81
N SER A 254 -12.31 -0.68 2.45
CA SER A 254 -12.77 -2.06 2.31
C SER A 254 -12.12 -2.75 1.11
N ALA A 255 -12.02 -4.09 1.21
CA ALA A 255 -11.57 -4.91 0.09
C ALA A 255 -12.57 -4.84 -1.07
N VAL A 256 -12.07 -4.77 -2.29
CA VAL A 256 -12.85 -4.73 -3.52
C VAL A 256 -12.97 -6.11 -4.19
N SER A 257 -13.89 -6.24 -5.13
CA SER A 257 -14.08 -7.48 -5.91
C SER A 257 -12.89 -7.80 -6.82
N SER A 258 -12.82 -9.06 -7.26
CA SER A 258 -11.80 -9.50 -8.25
C SER A 258 -11.97 -8.78 -9.58
N GLU A 259 -13.17 -8.39 -9.93
CA GLU A 259 -13.53 -7.63 -11.13
C GLU A 259 -12.92 -6.22 -11.08
N ILE A 260 -13.05 -5.52 -9.97
CA ILE A 260 -12.41 -4.21 -9.75
C ILE A 260 -10.89 -4.31 -9.80
N ILE A 261 -10.29 -5.33 -9.15
CA ILE A 261 -8.83 -5.55 -9.20
C ILE A 261 -8.35 -5.77 -10.65
N LYS A 262 -9.09 -6.57 -11.41
CA LYS A 262 -8.78 -6.84 -12.82
C LYS A 262 -8.89 -5.57 -13.68
N MET A 263 -9.92 -4.76 -13.41
CA MET A 263 -10.11 -3.49 -14.07
C MET A 263 -9.00 -2.49 -13.74
N SER A 264 -8.61 -2.38 -12.48
CA SER A 264 -7.51 -1.52 -12.03
C SER A 264 -6.20 -1.83 -12.76
N LYS A 265 -5.92 -3.10 -13.03
CA LYS A 265 -4.77 -3.51 -13.84
C LYS A 265 -4.91 -3.13 -15.31
N LYS A 266 -6.13 -3.18 -15.88
CA LYS A 266 -6.41 -2.68 -17.24
C LYS A 266 -6.15 -1.17 -17.32
N VAL A 267 -6.64 -0.39 -16.34
CA VAL A 267 -6.41 1.07 -16.25
C VAL A 267 -4.92 1.36 -16.24
N LEU A 268 -4.15 0.74 -15.36
CA LEU A 268 -2.70 0.92 -15.29
C LEU A 268 -2.00 0.62 -16.63
N ASN A 269 -2.39 -0.46 -17.30
CA ASN A 269 -1.82 -0.83 -18.61
C ASN A 269 -2.13 0.22 -19.69
N GLN A 270 -3.36 0.76 -19.72
CA GLN A 270 -3.74 1.83 -20.66
C GLN A 270 -2.96 3.12 -20.41
N VAL A 271 -2.81 3.52 -19.13
CA VAL A 271 -1.98 4.66 -18.72
C VAL A 271 -0.56 4.51 -19.24
N ASN A 272 0.10 3.41 -18.95
CA ASN A 272 1.48 3.17 -19.35
C ASN A 272 1.63 3.06 -20.89
N SER A 273 0.64 2.48 -21.58
CA SER A 273 0.64 2.40 -23.04
C SER A 273 0.54 3.78 -23.68
N LYS A 274 -0.31 4.69 -23.15
CA LYS A 274 -0.44 6.06 -23.65
C LYS A 274 0.84 6.85 -23.43
N ILE A 275 1.45 6.77 -22.23
CA ILE A 275 2.69 7.45 -21.90
C ILE A 275 3.84 6.99 -22.79
N ASN A 276 3.97 5.69 -23.04
CA ASN A 276 5.01 5.15 -23.91
C ASN A 276 4.86 5.63 -25.36
N LYS A 277 3.62 5.73 -25.87
CA LYS A 277 3.36 6.29 -27.22
C LYS A 277 3.78 7.75 -27.33
N VAL A 278 3.47 8.59 -26.32
CA VAL A 278 3.87 10.00 -26.29
C VAL A 278 5.39 10.13 -26.25
N ASN A 279 6.08 9.31 -25.45
CA ASN A 279 7.55 9.33 -25.37
C ASN A 279 8.22 8.93 -26.70
N LEU A 280 7.65 7.98 -27.45
CA LEU A 280 8.17 7.58 -28.76
C LEU A 280 8.01 8.68 -29.82
N ILE A 281 6.93 9.43 -29.77
CA ILE A 281 6.70 10.58 -30.69
C ILE A 281 7.71 11.69 -30.40
N ASN A 282 7.97 12.00 -29.12
CA ASN A 282 8.91 13.06 -28.73
C ASN A 282 10.40 12.69 -28.93
N LEU A 283 10.73 11.44 -29.20
CA LEU A 283 12.10 10.98 -29.50
C LEU A 283 12.36 10.85 -31.01
N GLY A 284 11.34 11.05 -31.84
CA GLY A 284 11.40 10.94 -33.29
C GLY A 284 11.45 12.29 -34.01
N GLU A 285 11.48 13.39 -33.25
CA GLU A 285 11.81 14.75 -33.74
C GLU A 285 13.25 15.12 -33.35
#